data_35cbbf91055442c11157bf180ecb1833
#
_entry.id   35cbbf91055442c11157bf180ecb1833
#
_cell.length_a   1.000
_cell.length_b   1.000
_cell.length_c   1.000
_cell.angle_alpha   90.00
_cell.angle_beta   90.00
_cell.angle_gamma   90.00
#
_symmetry.space_group_name_H-M   'P 1'
#
loop_
_entity.id
_entity.type
_entity.pdbx_description
1 polymer ?
#
loop_
_entity_poly.entity_id
_entity_poly.type
_entity_poly.pdbx_seq_one_letter_code
_entity_poly.pdbx_strand_id
1 'polypeptide(L)'
;KNNDFSLFKENDYVIHENYGLGIYSGLETVDANNTNNEYIKIIYADNENLYVPLSNINKITSYHKKNIDKGIALDSLSSTKWKQKKDRAIKRSIDHAAEILDIESRRQKSSSFSLRIDDKSLQEFNDEFPFTETHDQVVSFNSIQKDLSLIKPMNRVLCGDVGFGKTEVAMRAAYI
;
A
#
# COMPACT_ATOMS: atom_id res chain seq x y z
N LYS A 1 -11.78 -17.17 28.48
CA LYS A 1 -11.09 -16.13 27.68
C LYS A 1 -11.06 -16.66 26.27
N ASN A 2 -12.02 -16.25 25.45
CA ASN A 2 -12.06 -16.57 24.04
C ASN A 2 -10.92 -15.80 23.38
N ASN A 3 -9.86 -16.49 22.98
CA ASN A 3 -8.90 -15.96 22.05
C ASN A 3 -9.59 -15.97 20.68
N ASP A 4 -10.06 -14.82 20.23
CA ASP A 4 -10.54 -14.58 18.86
C ASP A 4 -9.34 -14.67 17.89
N PHE A 5 -8.93 -15.90 17.56
CA PHE A 5 -8.04 -16.17 16.43
C PHE A 5 -8.83 -16.30 15.12
N SER A 6 -9.88 -15.50 14.93
CA SER A 6 -10.70 -15.53 13.71
C SER A 6 -10.09 -14.72 12.55
N LEU A 7 -8.75 -14.76 12.40
CA LEU A 7 -8.09 -14.12 11.25
C LEU A 7 -8.43 -14.84 9.93
N PHE A 8 -8.72 -16.14 9.97
CA PHE A 8 -9.07 -16.96 8.81
C PHE A 8 -10.26 -17.86 9.14
N LYS A 9 -11.14 -18.08 8.16
CA LYS A 9 -12.21 -19.09 8.23
C LYS A 9 -11.75 -20.35 7.52
N GLU A 10 -12.21 -21.50 7.97
CA GLU A 10 -11.94 -22.75 7.24
C GLU A 10 -12.39 -22.64 5.79
N ASN A 11 -11.58 -23.16 4.89
CA ASN A 11 -11.67 -23.04 3.44
C ASN A 11 -11.35 -21.67 2.84
N ASP A 12 -10.88 -20.71 3.64
CA ASP A 12 -10.34 -19.47 3.08
C ASP A 12 -9.05 -19.73 2.30
N TYR A 13 -8.90 -19.00 1.18
CA TYR A 13 -7.63 -18.96 0.47
C TYR A 13 -6.64 -18.10 1.25
N VAL A 14 -5.44 -18.66 1.47
CA VAL A 14 -4.34 -17.99 2.17
C VAL A 14 -3.05 -18.09 1.37
N ILE A 15 -2.21 -17.08 1.50
CA ILE A 15 -0.88 -17.07 0.90
C ILE A 15 0.16 -17.18 2.00
N HIS A 16 0.97 -18.23 1.95
CA HIS A 16 2.17 -18.33 2.77
C HIS A 16 3.35 -17.71 2.02
N GLU A 17 4.15 -16.91 2.72
CA GLU A 17 5.27 -16.16 2.15
C GLU A 17 6.21 -17.00 1.28
N ASN A 18 6.51 -18.22 1.70
CA ASN A 18 7.49 -19.11 1.04
C ASN A 18 6.87 -20.16 0.12
N TYR A 19 5.59 -20.52 0.35
CA TYR A 19 4.96 -21.66 -0.34
C TYR A 19 3.80 -21.28 -1.24
N GLY A 20 3.35 -20.01 -1.20
CA GLY A 20 2.31 -19.51 -2.08
C GLY A 20 0.90 -19.80 -1.62
N LEU A 21 0.00 -19.97 -2.58
CA LEU A 21 -1.43 -20.05 -2.38
C LEU A 21 -1.86 -21.45 -1.96
N GLY A 22 -2.52 -21.53 -0.81
CA GLY A 22 -3.15 -22.72 -0.28
C GLY A 22 -4.53 -22.41 0.32
N ILE A 23 -5.18 -23.40 0.89
CA ILE A 23 -6.46 -23.31 1.59
C ILE A 23 -6.24 -23.56 3.07
N TYR A 24 -6.70 -22.64 3.92
CA TYR A 24 -6.69 -22.81 5.36
C TYR A 24 -7.67 -23.92 5.78
N SER A 25 -7.18 -24.90 6.53
CA SER A 25 -7.97 -26.07 6.97
C SER A 25 -8.21 -26.12 8.48
N GLY A 26 -7.84 -25.07 9.21
CA GLY A 26 -8.03 -25.01 10.65
C GLY A 26 -6.72 -25.11 11.45
N LEU A 27 -6.88 -25.25 12.76
CA LEU A 27 -5.79 -25.49 13.70
C LEU A 27 -5.68 -26.97 14.00
N GLU A 28 -4.48 -27.49 14.05
CA GLU A 28 -4.20 -28.90 14.39
C GLU A 28 -3.15 -28.96 15.51
N THR A 29 -3.45 -29.72 16.55
CA THR A 29 -2.51 -29.94 17.65
C THR A 29 -1.64 -31.13 17.32
N VAL A 30 -0.35 -30.92 17.26
CA VAL A 30 0.61 -32.02 17.01
C VAL A 30 1.42 -32.27 18.29
N ASP A 31 1.32 -33.48 18.80
CA ASP A 31 2.14 -33.96 19.91
C ASP A 31 3.55 -34.24 19.41
N ALA A 32 4.49 -33.36 19.75
CA ALA A 32 5.91 -33.56 19.50
C ALA A 32 6.68 -33.43 20.81
N ASN A 33 7.37 -34.49 21.22
CA ASN A 33 8.25 -34.47 22.39
C ASN A 33 7.57 -34.07 23.71
N ASN A 34 6.39 -34.61 24.03
CA ASN A 34 5.59 -34.28 25.23
C ASN A 34 5.17 -32.79 25.33
N THR A 35 5.16 -32.06 24.26
CA THR A 35 4.63 -30.69 24.18
C THR A 35 3.53 -30.64 23.14
N ASN A 36 2.34 -30.21 23.57
CA ASN A 36 1.21 -29.93 22.67
C ASN A 36 1.44 -28.58 21.98
N ASN A 37 1.82 -28.60 20.72
CA ASN A 37 1.97 -27.40 19.92
C ASN A 37 0.83 -27.27 18.92
N GLU A 38 0.25 -26.08 18.82
CA GLU A 38 -0.78 -25.76 17.83
C GLU A 38 -0.16 -25.26 16.54
N TYR A 39 -0.64 -25.81 15.43
CA TYR A 39 -0.21 -25.50 14.08
C TYR A 39 -1.40 -25.07 13.23
N ILE A 40 -1.16 -24.10 12.36
CA ILE A 40 -2.06 -23.73 11.27
C ILE A 40 -1.86 -24.75 10.16
N LYS A 41 -2.93 -25.46 9.78
CA LYS A 41 -2.92 -26.38 8.66
C LYS A 41 -3.35 -25.70 7.38
N ILE A 42 -2.53 -25.80 6.34
CA ILE A 42 -2.80 -25.27 5.00
C ILE A 42 -2.68 -26.41 3.99
N ILE A 43 -3.70 -26.55 3.16
CA ILE A 43 -3.78 -27.56 2.10
C ILE A 43 -3.35 -26.91 0.78
N TYR A 44 -2.43 -27.58 0.09
CA TYR A 44 -1.90 -27.19 -1.22
C TYR A 44 -2.38 -28.11 -2.34
N ALA A 45 -1.88 -27.90 -3.56
CA ALA A 45 -2.15 -28.81 -4.67
C ALA A 45 -1.76 -30.25 -4.29
N ASP A 46 -2.41 -31.24 -4.93
CA ASP A 46 -2.18 -32.67 -4.71
C ASP A 46 -2.41 -33.12 -3.25
N ASN A 47 -3.24 -32.38 -2.48
CA ASN A 47 -3.51 -32.59 -1.06
C ASN A 47 -2.25 -32.56 -0.16
N GLU A 48 -1.21 -31.87 -0.58
CA GLU A 48 -0.04 -31.64 0.27
C GLU A 48 -0.41 -30.74 1.46
N ASN A 49 0.01 -31.11 2.67
CA ASN A 49 -0.29 -30.36 3.88
C ASN A 49 0.94 -29.65 4.42
N LEU A 50 0.78 -28.37 4.74
CA LEU A 50 1.79 -27.57 5.44
C LEU A 50 1.28 -27.24 6.84
N TYR A 51 2.12 -27.52 7.84
CA TYR A 51 1.87 -27.18 9.23
C TYR A 51 2.75 -25.99 9.62
N VAL A 52 2.13 -24.85 9.91
CA VAL A 52 2.82 -23.63 10.27
C VAL A 52 2.62 -23.37 11.77
N PRO A 53 3.68 -23.28 12.58
CA PRO A 53 3.55 -22.92 13.98
C PRO A 53 2.82 -21.58 14.15
N LEU A 54 1.97 -21.45 15.18
CA LEU A 54 1.25 -20.20 15.46
C LEU A 54 2.19 -18.98 15.59
N SER A 55 3.41 -19.18 16.07
CA SER A 55 4.43 -18.12 16.12
C SER A 55 4.80 -17.52 14.77
N ASN A 56 4.51 -18.22 13.67
CA ASN A 56 4.80 -17.82 12.30
C ASN A 56 3.54 -17.36 11.53
N ILE A 57 2.44 -17.05 12.21
CA ILE A 57 1.18 -16.59 11.60
C ILE A 57 1.38 -15.34 10.74
N ASN A 58 2.34 -14.49 11.08
CA ASN A 58 2.71 -13.29 10.31
C ASN A 58 3.20 -13.58 8.87
N LYS A 59 3.57 -14.84 8.58
CA LYS A 59 3.95 -15.28 7.23
C LYS A 59 2.76 -15.69 6.37
N ILE A 60 1.55 -15.66 6.93
CA ILE A 60 0.31 -16.06 6.26
C ILE A 60 -0.55 -14.81 6.08
N THR A 61 -1.03 -14.60 4.86
CA THR A 61 -1.91 -13.48 4.52
C THR A 61 -3.19 -14.00 3.88
N SER A 62 -4.34 -13.44 4.26
CA SER A 62 -5.62 -13.77 3.62
C SER A 62 -5.62 -13.34 2.15
N TYR A 63 -6.15 -14.20 1.28
CA TYR A 63 -6.30 -13.91 -0.14
C TYR A 63 -7.77 -13.68 -0.49
N HIS A 64 -8.14 -12.40 -0.67
CA HIS A 64 -9.48 -12.00 -1.07
C HIS A 64 -9.52 -11.64 -2.56
N LYS A 65 -10.15 -12.48 -3.36
CA LYS A 65 -10.46 -12.13 -4.75
C LYS A 65 -11.94 -11.80 -4.88
N LYS A 66 -12.26 -10.66 -5.48
CA LYS A 66 -13.65 -10.18 -5.61
C LYS A 66 -14.57 -11.05 -6.49
N ASN A 67 -14.05 -12.00 -7.27
CA ASN A 67 -14.84 -12.94 -8.10
C ASN A 67 -14.20 -14.33 -8.05
N ILE A 68 -14.71 -15.20 -7.16
CA ILE A 68 -14.28 -16.61 -7.02
C ILE A 68 -15.26 -17.51 -7.79
N ASP A 69 -15.52 -17.24 -9.06
CA ASP A 69 -16.42 -18.11 -9.87
C ASP A 69 -15.70 -19.25 -10.62
N LYS A 70 -14.38 -19.33 -10.54
CA LYS A 70 -13.61 -20.46 -11.07
C LYS A 70 -12.55 -20.86 -10.05
N GLY A 71 -12.50 -22.13 -9.70
CA GLY A 71 -11.50 -22.66 -8.78
C GLY A 71 -10.10 -22.15 -9.10
N ILE A 72 -9.46 -21.52 -8.11
CA ILE A 72 -8.10 -21.00 -8.25
C ILE A 72 -7.17 -22.19 -8.09
N ALA A 73 -6.23 -22.37 -9.02
CA ALA A 73 -5.21 -23.41 -8.89
C ALA A 73 -4.30 -23.10 -7.70
N LEU A 74 -4.22 -24.05 -6.77
CA LEU A 74 -3.33 -23.98 -5.63
C LEU A 74 -1.87 -24.13 -6.08
N ASP A 75 -0.95 -23.53 -5.34
CA ASP A 75 0.47 -23.80 -5.53
C ASP A 75 0.82 -25.17 -4.92
N SER A 76 1.95 -25.76 -5.32
CA SER A 76 2.45 -27.04 -4.78
C SER A 76 3.71 -26.79 -3.96
N LEU A 77 3.86 -27.49 -2.85
CA LEU A 77 5.01 -27.38 -1.93
C LEU A 77 6.31 -27.84 -2.59
N SER A 78 6.21 -28.81 -3.50
CA SER A 78 7.35 -29.36 -4.23
C SER A 78 7.81 -28.50 -5.42
N SER A 79 6.97 -27.53 -5.85
CA SER A 79 7.20 -26.71 -7.04
C SER A 79 8.01 -25.46 -6.76
N THR A 80 8.98 -25.16 -7.64
CA THR A 80 9.72 -23.88 -7.60
C THR A 80 8.96 -22.71 -8.24
N LYS A 81 7.76 -22.92 -8.77
CA LYS A 81 6.98 -21.89 -9.49
C LYS A 81 6.66 -20.68 -8.64
N TRP A 82 6.32 -20.88 -7.36
CA TRP A 82 6.06 -19.76 -6.44
C TRP A 82 7.31 -18.92 -6.21
N LYS A 83 8.45 -19.57 -5.94
CA LYS A 83 9.74 -18.87 -5.78
C LYS A 83 10.06 -18.04 -7.01
N GLN A 84 9.91 -18.59 -8.20
CA GLN A 84 10.14 -17.86 -9.45
C GLN A 84 9.18 -16.68 -9.65
N LYS A 85 7.90 -16.80 -9.25
CA LYS A 85 6.94 -15.69 -9.26
C LYS A 85 7.37 -14.58 -8.32
N LYS A 86 7.77 -14.95 -7.09
CA LYS A 86 8.26 -14.03 -6.06
C LYS A 86 9.52 -13.29 -6.52
N ASP A 87 10.51 -14.01 -7.02
CA ASP A 87 11.78 -13.43 -7.50
C ASP A 87 11.54 -12.45 -8.67
N ARG A 88 10.64 -12.80 -9.60
CA ARG A 88 10.24 -11.90 -10.69
C ARG A 88 9.54 -10.64 -10.17
N ALA A 89 8.66 -10.77 -9.18
CA ALA A 89 7.97 -9.63 -8.59
C ALA A 89 8.96 -8.70 -7.87
N ILE A 90 9.89 -9.26 -7.09
CA ILE A 90 10.95 -8.51 -6.42
C ILE A 90 11.81 -7.76 -7.43
N LYS A 91 12.26 -8.44 -8.49
CA LYS A 91 13.06 -7.79 -9.55
C LYS A 91 12.32 -6.62 -10.18
N ARG A 92 11.03 -6.80 -10.57
CA ARG A 92 10.22 -5.71 -11.12
C ARG A 92 10.06 -4.54 -10.16
N SER A 93 9.92 -4.82 -8.86
CA SER A 93 9.82 -3.76 -7.85
C SER A 93 11.12 -2.97 -7.71
N ILE A 94 12.27 -3.64 -7.80
CA ILE A 94 13.60 -3.00 -7.78
C ILE A 94 13.78 -2.14 -9.04
N ASP A 95 13.45 -2.68 -10.22
CA ASP A 95 13.56 -1.96 -11.49
C ASP A 95 12.67 -0.69 -11.46
N HIS A 96 11.44 -0.81 -10.97
CA HIS A 96 10.52 0.32 -10.83
C HIS A 96 11.00 1.35 -9.80
N ALA A 97 11.54 0.91 -8.66
CA ALA A 97 12.13 1.81 -7.67
C ALA A 97 13.34 2.58 -8.24
N ALA A 98 14.18 1.92 -9.05
CA ALA A 98 15.30 2.58 -9.73
C ALA A 98 14.82 3.65 -10.72
N GLU A 99 13.75 3.38 -11.48
CA GLU A 99 13.14 4.34 -12.39
C GLU A 99 12.61 5.57 -11.64
N ILE A 100 11.90 5.36 -10.52
CA ILE A 100 11.39 6.47 -9.68
C ILE A 100 12.55 7.32 -9.14
N LEU A 101 13.64 6.69 -8.68
CA LEU A 101 14.82 7.39 -8.18
C LEU A 101 15.53 8.19 -9.29
N ASP A 102 15.60 7.66 -10.52
CA ASP A 102 16.17 8.40 -11.66
C ASP A 102 15.32 9.62 -12.01
N ILE A 103 13.98 9.47 -12.07
CA ILE A 103 13.06 10.59 -12.30
C ILE A 103 13.25 11.69 -11.23
N GLU A 104 13.31 11.29 -9.96
CA GLU A 104 13.49 12.23 -8.85
C GLU A 104 14.87 12.91 -8.90
N SER A 105 15.93 12.15 -9.21
CA SER A 105 17.26 12.70 -9.39
C SER A 105 17.32 13.76 -10.51
N ARG A 106 16.67 13.49 -11.66
CA ARG A 106 16.57 14.45 -12.77
C ARG A 106 15.80 15.71 -12.34
N ARG A 107 14.70 15.52 -11.60
CA ARG A 107 13.92 16.66 -11.07
C ARG A 107 14.73 17.52 -10.12
N GLN A 108 15.50 16.90 -9.22
CA GLN A 108 16.35 17.64 -8.28
C GLN A 108 17.47 18.44 -8.96
N LYS A 109 17.95 17.96 -10.12
CA LYS A 109 18.97 18.66 -10.94
C LYS A 109 18.37 19.71 -11.86
N SER A 110 17.06 19.65 -12.16
CA SER A 110 16.42 20.63 -13.01
C SER A 110 16.13 21.91 -12.23
N SER A 111 16.19 23.03 -12.93
CA SER A 111 15.78 24.35 -12.41
C SER A 111 14.41 24.72 -12.97
N SER A 112 13.63 25.43 -12.18
CA SER A 112 12.37 26.05 -12.58
C SER A 112 12.45 27.54 -12.40
N PHE A 113 11.44 28.24 -12.87
CA PHE A 113 11.30 29.66 -12.56
C PHE A 113 10.74 29.82 -11.15
N SER A 114 11.34 30.65 -10.34
CA SER A 114 10.74 31.15 -9.10
C SER A 114 9.58 32.07 -9.45
N LEU A 115 8.37 31.72 -9.04
CA LEU A 115 7.22 32.59 -9.23
C LEU A 115 7.24 33.69 -8.19
N ARG A 116 7.08 34.93 -8.64
CA ARG A 116 6.89 36.09 -7.75
C ARG A 116 5.41 36.19 -7.44
N ILE A 117 5.09 36.10 -6.18
CA ILE A 117 3.72 36.15 -5.69
C ILE A 117 3.41 37.64 -5.44
N ASP A 118 2.38 38.14 -6.09
CA ASP A 118 1.81 39.45 -5.76
C ASP A 118 0.78 39.23 -4.63
N ASP A 119 1.19 39.52 -3.42
CA ASP A 119 0.38 39.32 -2.22
C ASP A 119 -0.97 40.07 -2.29
N LYS A 120 -1.00 41.26 -2.95
CA LYS A 120 -2.23 42.02 -3.07
C LYS A 120 -3.24 41.34 -3.99
N SER A 121 -2.82 40.97 -5.18
CA SER A 121 -3.70 40.27 -6.15
C SER A 121 -4.14 38.91 -5.63
N LEU A 122 -3.26 38.20 -4.93
CA LEU A 122 -3.59 36.94 -4.30
C LEU A 122 -4.61 37.12 -3.18
N GLN A 123 -4.51 38.15 -2.39
CA GLN A 123 -5.47 38.46 -1.35
C GLN A 123 -6.86 38.81 -1.92
N GLU A 124 -6.89 39.65 -2.96
CA GLU A 124 -8.13 39.97 -3.67
C GLU A 124 -8.81 38.68 -4.20
N PHE A 125 -8.05 37.73 -4.77
CA PHE A 125 -8.56 36.45 -5.22
C PHE A 125 -9.07 35.57 -4.06
N ASN A 126 -8.35 35.56 -2.94
CA ASN A 126 -8.75 34.77 -1.76
C ASN A 126 -10.03 35.31 -1.13
N ASP A 127 -10.24 36.64 -1.14
CA ASP A 127 -11.39 37.31 -0.55
C ASP A 127 -12.69 37.03 -1.33
N GLU A 128 -12.60 36.59 -2.60
CA GLU A 128 -13.75 36.13 -3.39
C GLU A 128 -14.26 34.75 -2.94
N PHE A 129 -13.51 34.01 -2.14
CA PHE A 129 -13.92 32.71 -1.65
C PHE A 129 -14.95 32.84 -0.54
N PRO A 130 -16.21 32.34 -0.74
CA PRO A 130 -17.33 32.62 0.15
C PRO A 130 -17.33 31.84 1.47
N PHE A 131 -16.33 30.98 1.70
CA PHE A 131 -16.27 30.12 2.86
C PHE A 131 -15.04 30.39 3.71
N THR A 132 -15.12 30.04 4.99
CA THR A 132 -13.94 30.11 5.88
C THR A 132 -13.04 28.90 5.61
N GLU A 133 -11.77 29.17 5.41
CA GLU A 133 -10.75 28.13 5.20
C GLU A 133 -10.55 27.27 6.43
N THR A 134 -10.34 26.00 6.22
CA THR A 134 -9.88 25.11 7.30
C THR A 134 -8.39 25.29 7.55
N HIS A 135 -7.94 24.96 8.76
CA HIS A 135 -6.51 25.01 9.11
C HIS A 135 -5.64 24.22 8.11
N ASP A 136 -6.09 23.03 7.70
CA ASP A 136 -5.34 22.18 6.78
C ASP A 136 -5.26 22.74 5.36
N GLN A 137 -6.30 23.45 4.91
CA GLN A 137 -6.28 24.19 3.63
C GLN A 137 -5.24 25.30 3.65
N VAL A 138 -5.20 26.09 4.72
CA VAL A 138 -4.22 27.17 4.90
C VAL A 138 -2.79 26.62 4.94
N VAL A 139 -2.53 25.57 5.73
CA VAL A 139 -1.22 24.92 5.82
C VAL A 139 -0.79 24.35 4.46
N SER A 140 -1.72 23.70 3.75
CA SER A 140 -1.45 23.14 2.43
C SER A 140 -1.11 24.22 1.41
N PHE A 141 -1.87 25.30 1.38
CA PHE A 141 -1.64 26.42 0.47
C PHE A 141 -0.31 27.13 0.74
N ASN A 142 0.00 27.45 1.99
CA ASN A 142 1.27 28.05 2.38
C ASN A 142 2.47 27.18 1.98
N SER A 143 2.32 25.86 2.08
CA SER A 143 3.35 24.91 1.65
C SER A 143 3.56 24.93 0.14
N ILE A 144 2.47 25.03 -0.65
CA ILE A 144 2.52 25.14 -2.11
C ILE A 144 3.15 26.46 -2.52
N GLN A 145 2.74 27.57 -1.90
CA GLN A 145 3.28 28.91 -2.14
C GLN A 145 4.80 28.95 -1.91
N LYS A 146 5.25 28.34 -0.82
CA LYS A 146 6.68 28.19 -0.54
C LYS A 146 7.40 27.41 -1.64
N ASP A 147 6.83 26.28 -2.09
CA ASP A 147 7.45 25.47 -3.14
C ASP A 147 7.53 26.23 -4.47
N LEU A 148 6.48 26.95 -4.85
CA LEU A 148 6.43 27.76 -6.09
C LEU A 148 7.43 28.93 -6.08
N SER A 149 7.80 29.43 -4.90
CA SER A 149 8.83 30.48 -4.76
C SER A 149 10.26 29.95 -4.92
N LEU A 150 10.45 28.63 -4.96
CA LEU A 150 11.78 28.02 -5.14
C LEU A 150 12.15 27.91 -6.63
N ILE A 151 13.48 27.87 -6.90
CA ILE A 151 14.02 27.61 -8.25
C ILE A 151 14.00 26.11 -8.59
N LYS A 152 13.16 25.33 -7.93
CA LYS A 152 13.02 23.89 -8.16
C LYS A 152 11.60 23.55 -8.59
N PRO A 153 11.41 22.61 -9.53
CA PRO A 153 10.07 22.14 -9.88
C PRO A 153 9.34 21.58 -8.67
N MET A 154 8.16 22.10 -8.39
CA MET A 154 7.30 21.57 -7.33
C MET A 154 6.85 20.14 -7.65
N ASN A 155 6.87 19.27 -6.65
CA ASN A 155 6.28 17.94 -6.69
C ASN A 155 5.57 17.66 -5.38
N ARG A 156 4.26 17.88 -5.37
CA ARG A 156 3.44 17.78 -4.16
C ARG A 156 2.13 17.04 -4.46
N VAL A 157 1.73 16.16 -3.57
CA VAL A 157 0.42 15.50 -3.62
C VAL A 157 -0.46 16.13 -2.55
N LEU A 158 -1.63 16.63 -2.97
CA LEU A 158 -2.67 17.11 -2.07
C LEU A 158 -3.68 16.00 -1.81
N CYS A 159 -3.67 15.43 -0.61
CA CYS A 159 -4.59 14.38 -0.18
C CYS A 159 -5.72 14.95 0.68
N GLY A 160 -6.90 14.38 0.54
CA GLY A 160 -8.09 14.72 1.33
C GLY A 160 -9.32 14.02 0.78
N ASP A 161 -10.35 13.88 1.60
CA ASP A 161 -11.60 13.24 1.19
C ASP A 161 -12.40 14.09 0.17
N VAL A 162 -13.41 13.47 -0.44
CA VAL A 162 -14.30 14.16 -1.38
C VAL A 162 -15.07 15.26 -0.63
N GLY A 163 -15.12 16.47 -1.22
CA GLY A 163 -15.80 17.62 -0.62
C GLY A 163 -14.94 18.48 0.33
N PHE A 164 -13.70 18.12 0.62
CA PHE A 164 -12.80 18.89 1.52
C PHE A 164 -12.09 20.08 0.87
N GLY A 165 -12.61 20.57 -0.25
CA GLY A 165 -12.12 21.81 -0.86
C GLY A 165 -10.74 21.74 -1.49
N LYS A 166 -10.25 20.54 -1.89
CA LYS A 166 -8.96 20.39 -2.60
C LYS A 166 -8.86 21.26 -3.85
N THR A 167 -9.99 21.42 -4.55
CA THR A 167 -10.07 22.24 -5.77
C THR A 167 -9.74 23.70 -5.49
N GLU A 168 -10.20 24.25 -4.37
CA GLU A 168 -9.88 25.63 -3.97
C GLU A 168 -8.38 25.83 -3.77
N VAL A 169 -7.73 24.92 -3.04
CA VAL A 169 -6.27 24.99 -2.85
C VAL A 169 -5.53 24.90 -4.20
N ALA A 170 -6.01 24.07 -5.13
CA ALA A 170 -5.43 23.93 -6.45
C ALA A 170 -5.67 25.20 -7.32
N MET A 171 -6.83 25.84 -7.24
CA MET A 171 -7.14 27.07 -7.95
C MET A 171 -6.25 28.24 -7.50
N ARG A 172 -6.05 28.39 -6.19
CA ARG A 172 -5.12 29.39 -5.64
C ARG A 172 -3.69 29.16 -6.09
N ALA A 173 -3.27 27.89 -6.13
CA ALA A 173 -1.95 27.54 -6.65
C ALA A 173 -1.78 27.83 -8.14
N ALA A 174 -2.86 27.72 -8.92
CA ALA A 174 -2.85 28.03 -10.36
C ALA A 174 -2.96 29.55 -10.64
N TYR A 175 -3.49 30.31 -9.69
CA TYR A 175 -3.57 31.79 -9.79
C TYR A 175 -2.22 32.47 -9.63
N ILE A 176 -1.29 31.87 -8.86
CA ILE A 176 0.09 32.36 -8.68
C ILE A 176 0.87 32.26 -10.00
#